data_8dc0eddebd59ed00b2b7e7937624e00b
#
_entry.id   8dc0eddebd59ed00b2b7e7937624e00b
#
_cell.length_a   1.000
_cell.length_b   1.000
_cell.length_c   1.000
_cell.angle_alpha   90.00
_cell.angle_beta   90.00
_cell.angle_gamma   90.00
#
_symmetry.space_group_name_H-M   'P 1'
#
loop_
_entity.id
_entity.type
_entity.pdbx_description
1 polymer ?
#
loop_
_entity_poly.entity_id
_entity_poly.type
_entity_poly.pdbx_seq_one_letter_code
_entity_poly.pdbx_strand_id
1 'polypeptide(L)'
;MIKLFLIGLIGGLLSGILGIGGGIVFVPLLTYLTKEDFKINTGISSLAIVFVASASAVSYIVNGLEISSYVLYLIIGAVIGGYLGSTISKFITSKNLQRMFSVLLLFAAYRMYFGNNFSSRFEENILLYILIGILSGLGSGLLGIGGGIIR
;
A
#
# COMPACT_ATOMS: atom_id res chain seq x y z
N MET A 1 19.87 15.98 2.64
CA MET A 1 18.54 16.60 2.67
C MET A 1 17.93 16.71 1.27
N ILE A 2 18.59 17.29 0.27
CA ILE A 2 18.07 17.47 -1.10
C ILE A 2 17.63 16.15 -1.74
N LYS A 3 18.39 15.06 -1.57
CA LYS A 3 18.04 13.73 -2.11
C LYS A 3 16.70 13.21 -1.57
N LEU A 4 16.47 13.34 -0.26
CA LEU A 4 15.21 12.89 0.36
C LEU A 4 14.01 13.75 -0.09
N PHE A 5 14.22 15.03 -0.27
CA PHE A 5 13.19 15.92 -0.81
C PHE A 5 12.83 15.54 -2.25
N LEU A 6 13.81 15.28 -3.11
CA LEU A 6 13.58 14.82 -4.49
C LEU A 6 12.86 13.46 -4.53
N ILE A 7 13.23 12.53 -3.65
CA ILE A 7 12.54 11.25 -3.51
C ILE A 7 11.06 11.47 -3.15
N GLY A 8 10.79 12.34 -2.18
CA GLY A 8 9.43 12.68 -1.77
C GLY A 8 8.61 13.30 -2.89
N LEU A 9 9.21 14.24 -3.63
CA LEU A 9 8.56 14.94 -4.73
C LEU A 9 8.24 13.98 -5.91
N ILE A 10 9.25 13.26 -6.39
CA ILE A 10 9.09 12.32 -7.50
C ILE A 10 8.17 11.16 -7.10
N GLY A 11 8.40 10.59 -5.93
CA GLY A 11 7.58 9.49 -5.41
C GLY A 11 6.13 9.91 -5.19
N GLY A 12 5.90 11.11 -4.65
CA GLY A 12 4.55 11.67 -4.46
C GLY A 12 3.83 11.94 -5.77
N LEU A 13 4.49 12.56 -6.76
CA LEU A 13 3.92 12.81 -8.09
C LEU A 13 3.57 11.50 -8.81
N LEU A 14 4.50 10.54 -8.86
CA LEU A 14 4.25 9.24 -9.49
C LEU A 14 3.14 8.46 -8.76
N SER A 15 3.14 8.52 -7.43
CA SER A 15 2.08 7.91 -6.63
C SER A 15 0.70 8.51 -6.93
N GLY A 16 0.62 9.82 -7.05
CA GLY A 16 -0.63 10.52 -7.38
C GLY A 16 -1.13 10.17 -8.78
N ILE A 17 -0.25 10.15 -9.78
CA ILE A 17 -0.61 9.81 -11.18
C ILE A 17 -1.03 8.35 -11.30
N LEU A 18 -0.29 7.43 -10.67
CA LEU A 18 -0.55 6.00 -10.76
C LEU A 18 -1.68 5.52 -9.84
N GLY A 19 -2.06 6.31 -8.83
CA GLY A 19 -3.10 5.93 -7.87
C GLY A 19 -2.76 4.73 -6.98
N ILE A 20 -1.47 4.35 -6.89
CA ILE A 20 -1.02 3.10 -6.26
C ILE A 20 -0.62 3.29 -4.79
N GLY A 21 -0.79 4.48 -4.22
CA GLY A 21 -0.52 4.75 -2.80
C GLY A 21 0.95 4.95 -2.43
N GLY A 22 1.87 5.07 -3.41
CA GLY A 22 3.26 5.50 -3.21
C GLY A 22 4.26 4.45 -2.77
N GLY A 23 3.89 3.45 -2.02
CA GLY A 23 4.83 2.46 -1.48
C GLY A 23 5.62 1.70 -2.55
N ILE A 24 4.98 1.41 -3.67
CA ILE A 24 5.62 0.75 -4.82
C ILE A 24 6.79 1.59 -5.36
N VAL A 25 6.66 2.90 -5.31
CA VAL A 25 7.68 3.83 -5.83
C VAL A 25 8.68 4.21 -4.72
N PHE A 26 8.18 4.50 -3.50
CA PHE A 26 9.02 4.95 -2.41
C PHE A 26 10.02 3.88 -1.94
N VAL A 27 9.58 2.64 -1.76
CA VAL A 27 10.44 1.57 -1.22
C VAL A 27 11.63 1.28 -2.12
N PRO A 28 11.48 1.02 -3.44
CA PRO A 28 12.63 0.82 -4.31
C PRO A 28 13.52 2.05 -4.43
N LEU A 29 12.92 3.24 -4.54
CA LEU A 29 13.67 4.48 -4.68
C LEU A 29 14.50 4.80 -3.44
N LEU A 30 13.93 4.62 -2.25
CA LEU A 30 14.65 4.73 -0.99
C LEU A 30 15.77 3.69 -0.89
N THR A 31 15.48 2.42 -1.18
CA THR A 31 16.47 1.35 -1.08
C THR A 31 17.64 1.57 -2.02
N TYR A 32 17.41 2.08 -3.22
CA TYR A 32 18.46 2.38 -4.18
C TYR A 32 19.31 3.61 -3.79
N LEU A 33 18.68 4.66 -3.27
CA LEU A 33 19.34 5.96 -3.04
C LEU A 33 19.95 6.10 -1.63
N THR A 34 19.35 5.48 -0.60
CA THR A 34 19.83 5.59 0.78
C THR A 34 20.80 4.50 1.17
N LYS A 35 20.76 3.35 0.48
CA LYS A 35 21.53 2.13 0.83
C LYS A 35 21.24 1.60 2.24
N GLU A 36 20.17 2.07 2.85
CA GLU A 36 19.69 1.61 4.15
C GLU A 36 19.02 0.24 4.05
N ASP A 37 18.85 -0.42 5.18
CA ASP A 37 18.15 -1.71 5.23
C ASP A 37 16.73 -1.59 4.69
N PHE A 38 16.29 -2.61 3.94
CA PHE A 38 14.96 -2.66 3.33
C PHE A 38 13.83 -2.43 4.35
N LYS A 39 13.98 -2.95 5.59
CA LYS A 39 12.99 -2.73 6.65
C LYS A 39 12.87 -1.26 7.07
N ILE A 40 14.00 -0.56 7.14
CA ILE A 40 14.02 0.87 7.47
C ILE A 40 13.29 1.64 6.36
N ASN A 41 13.62 1.36 5.10
CA ASN A 41 13.00 2.01 3.96
C ASN A 41 11.49 1.72 3.85
N THR A 42 11.07 0.51 4.19
CA THR A 42 9.67 0.11 4.31
C THR A 42 8.95 0.91 5.39
N GLY A 43 9.58 1.10 6.56
CA GLY A 43 9.03 1.93 7.64
C GLY A 43 8.89 3.40 7.24
N ILE A 44 9.90 3.98 6.61
CA ILE A 44 9.86 5.37 6.09
C ILE A 44 8.75 5.52 5.06
N SER A 45 8.64 4.57 4.12
CA SER A 45 7.57 4.55 3.12
C SER A 45 6.19 4.49 3.76
N SER A 46 6.00 3.64 4.77
CA SER A 46 4.72 3.53 5.50
C SER A 46 4.30 4.85 6.13
N LEU A 47 5.24 5.57 6.76
CA LEU A 47 4.97 6.91 7.31
C LEU A 47 4.60 7.92 6.23
N ALA A 48 5.33 7.94 5.12
CA ALA A 48 5.02 8.84 4.00
C ALA A 48 3.60 8.58 3.44
N ILE A 49 3.22 7.30 3.32
CA ILE A 49 1.90 6.90 2.83
C ILE A 49 0.77 7.39 3.74
N VAL A 50 0.96 7.42 5.06
CA VAL A 50 -0.05 7.97 6.00
C VAL A 50 -0.41 9.40 5.62
N PHE A 51 0.58 10.26 5.37
CA PHE A 51 0.35 11.66 4.99
C PHE A 51 -0.32 11.76 3.60
N VAL A 52 0.16 10.98 2.63
CA VAL A 52 -0.42 10.97 1.27
C VAL A 52 -1.86 10.46 1.30
N ALA A 53 -2.13 9.37 2.01
CA ALA A 53 -3.47 8.80 2.11
C ALA A 53 -4.44 9.74 2.85
N SER A 54 -3.97 10.41 3.92
CA SER A 54 -4.78 11.39 4.64
C SER A 54 -5.16 12.57 3.74
N ALA A 55 -4.20 13.13 2.99
CA ALA A 55 -4.46 14.22 2.06
C ALA A 55 -5.44 13.79 0.95
N SER A 56 -5.28 12.57 0.41
CA SER A 56 -6.19 12.02 -0.60
C SER A 56 -7.59 11.82 -0.04
N ALA A 57 -7.73 11.28 1.18
CA ALA A 57 -9.02 11.08 1.82
C ALA A 57 -9.77 12.40 2.03
N VAL A 58 -9.09 13.43 2.51
CA VAL A 58 -9.66 14.78 2.66
C VAL A 58 -10.12 15.32 1.30
N SER A 59 -9.28 15.18 0.26
CA SER A 59 -9.62 15.63 -1.10
C SER A 59 -10.88 14.93 -1.62
N TYR A 60 -11.01 13.62 -1.42
CA TYR A 60 -12.20 12.87 -1.86
C TYR A 60 -13.47 13.31 -1.12
N ILE A 61 -13.40 13.51 0.18
CA ILE A 61 -14.54 13.99 0.97
C ILE A 61 -14.98 15.38 0.52
N VAL A 62 -14.03 16.30 0.32
CA VAL A 62 -14.33 17.67 -0.13
C VAL A 62 -14.96 17.68 -1.53
N ASN A 63 -14.57 16.75 -2.41
CA ASN A 63 -15.16 16.61 -3.75
C ASN A 63 -16.49 15.82 -3.76
N GLY A 64 -17.08 15.55 -2.59
CA GLY A 64 -18.43 14.97 -2.49
C GLY A 64 -18.52 13.48 -2.82
N LEU A 65 -17.40 12.75 -2.73
CA LEU A 65 -17.43 11.28 -2.87
C LEU A 65 -18.14 10.67 -1.68
N GLU A 66 -19.27 9.99 -1.94
CA GLU A 66 -19.99 9.24 -0.93
C GLU A 66 -19.20 8.01 -0.51
N ILE A 67 -18.92 7.91 0.79
CA ILE A 67 -18.22 6.76 1.36
C ILE A 67 -19.26 5.68 1.67
N SER A 68 -19.22 4.60 0.92
CA SER A 68 -20.08 3.44 1.18
C SER A 68 -19.78 2.83 2.56
N SER A 69 -20.83 2.38 3.27
CA SER A 69 -20.70 1.75 4.58
C SER A 69 -19.74 0.54 4.59
N TYR A 70 -19.58 -0.14 3.46
CA TYR A 70 -18.64 -1.26 3.32
C TYR A 70 -17.17 -0.87 3.49
N VAL A 71 -16.83 0.40 3.24
CA VAL A 71 -15.46 0.92 3.43
C VAL A 71 -15.06 0.85 4.90
N LEU A 72 -15.99 1.04 5.84
CA LEU A 72 -15.70 0.92 7.27
C LEU A 72 -15.27 -0.50 7.65
N TYR A 73 -15.91 -1.52 7.11
CA TYR A 73 -15.54 -2.91 7.36
C TYR A 73 -14.17 -3.25 6.77
N LEU A 74 -13.86 -2.72 5.58
CA LEU A 74 -12.53 -2.83 4.98
C LEU A 74 -11.46 -2.17 5.85
N ILE A 75 -11.72 -0.98 6.40
CA ILE A 75 -10.79 -0.26 7.28
C ILE A 75 -10.51 -1.07 8.54
N ILE A 76 -11.54 -1.61 9.20
CA ILE A 76 -11.38 -2.43 10.40
C ILE A 76 -10.48 -3.64 10.08
N GLY A 77 -10.77 -4.35 9.00
CA GLY A 77 -9.94 -5.48 8.55
C GLY A 77 -8.51 -5.05 8.24
N ALA A 78 -8.32 -3.92 7.54
CA ALA A 78 -7.00 -3.41 7.17
C ALA A 78 -6.15 -3.00 8.38
N VAL A 79 -6.75 -2.42 9.42
CA VAL A 79 -6.05 -2.08 10.67
C VAL A 79 -5.55 -3.34 11.37
N ILE A 80 -6.42 -4.35 11.51
CA ILE A 80 -6.05 -5.63 12.13
C ILE A 80 -4.94 -6.31 11.30
N GLY A 81 -5.14 -6.42 10.00
CA GLY A 81 -4.18 -7.02 9.06
C GLY A 81 -2.85 -6.27 9.06
N GLY A 82 -2.86 -4.93 9.05
CA GLY A 82 -1.67 -4.09 9.08
C GLY A 82 -0.85 -4.27 10.36
N TYR A 83 -1.52 -4.35 11.50
CA TYR A 83 -0.86 -4.62 12.79
C TYR A 83 -0.21 -6.01 12.80
N LEU A 84 -0.93 -7.04 12.36
CA LEU A 84 -0.39 -8.40 12.25
C LEU A 84 0.77 -8.46 11.24
N GLY A 85 0.61 -7.85 10.06
CA GLY A 85 1.64 -7.80 9.03
C GLY A 85 2.93 -7.13 9.52
N SER A 86 2.82 -5.97 10.17
CA SER A 86 3.98 -5.26 10.71
C SER A 86 4.67 -6.06 11.83
N THR A 87 3.92 -6.80 12.64
CA THR A 87 4.48 -7.66 13.68
C THR A 87 5.22 -8.85 13.08
N ILE A 88 4.64 -9.52 12.09
CA ILE A 88 5.26 -10.64 11.37
C ILE A 88 6.52 -10.18 10.62
N SER A 89 6.51 -8.98 10.05
CA SER A 89 7.66 -8.38 9.34
C SER A 89 8.94 -8.34 10.20
N LYS A 90 8.82 -8.24 11.54
CA LYS A 90 9.96 -8.23 12.45
C LYS A 90 10.73 -9.55 12.42
N PHE A 91 10.06 -10.66 12.23
CA PHE A 91 10.64 -12.02 12.21
C PHE A 91 11.19 -12.43 10.84
N ILE A 92 10.82 -11.72 9.77
CA ILE A 92 11.26 -12.02 8.40
C ILE A 92 12.55 -11.24 8.13
N THR A 93 13.55 -11.86 7.49
CA THR A 93 14.79 -11.18 7.09
C THR A 93 14.53 -10.16 5.99
N SER A 94 15.30 -9.06 5.96
CA SER A 94 15.20 -8.01 4.92
C SER A 94 15.29 -8.57 3.51
N LYS A 95 16.15 -9.57 3.26
CA LYS A 95 16.29 -10.22 1.95
C LYS A 95 15.00 -10.94 1.51
N ASN A 96 14.35 -11.64 2.43
CA ASN A 96 13.10 -12.33 2.14
C ASN A 96 11.95 -11.34 1.92
N LEU A 97 11.91 -10.28 2.71
CA LEU A 97 10.94 -9.20 2.54
C LEU A 97 11.08 -8.55 1.16
N GLN A 98 12.31 -8.28 0.73
CA GLN A 98 12.62 -7.74 -0.59
C GLN A 98 12.19 -8.68 -1.74
N ARG A 99 12.40 -10.00 -1.57
CA ARG A 99 11.94 -11.01 -2.54
C ARG A 99 10.41 -11.04 -2.63
N MET A 100 9.71 -11.06 -1.49
CA MET A 100 8.24 -11.00 -1.45
C MET A 100 7.72 -9.74 -2.13
N PHE A 101 8.36 -8.60 -1.88
CA PHE A 101 8.04 -7.33 -2.53
C PHE A 101 8.20 -7.42 -4.05
N SER A 102 9.31 -7.98 -4.54
CA SER A 102 9.58 -8.14 -5.98
C SER A 102 8.54 -9.04 -6.66
N VAL A 103 8.16 -10.16 -6.02
CA VAL A 103 7.11 -11.07 -6.53
C VAL A 103 5.78 -10.35 -6.60
N LEU A 104 5.43 -9.55 -5.58
CA LEU A 104 4.19 -8.79 -5.57
C LEU A 104 4.16 -7.72 -6.67
N LEU A 105 5.29 -7.04 -6.93
CA LEU A 105 5.41 -6.10 -8.04
C LEU A 105 5.23 -6.77 -9.40
N LEU A 106 5.82 -7.95 -9.60
CA LEU A 106 5.64 -8.73 -10.84
C LEU A 106 4.18 -9.13 -11.02
N PHE A 107 3.53 -9.58 -9.96
CA PHE A 107 2.10 -9.92 -9.98
C PHE A 107 1.22 -8.70 -10.29
N ALA A 108 1.52 -7.54 -9.68
CA ALA A 108 0.81 -6.31 -9.97
C ALA A 108 0.98 -5.87 -11.43
N ALA A 109 2.22 -5.92 -11.95
CA ALA A 109 2.50 -5.60 -13.35
C ALA A 109 1.79 -6.56 -14.32
N TYR A 110 1.80 -7.86 -14.01
CA TYR A 110 1.06 -8.87 -14.79
C TYR A 110 -0.44 -8.57 -14.81
N ARG A 111 -1.03 -8.27 -13.65
CA ARG A 111 -2.46 -7.90 -13.55
C ARG A 111 -2.80 -6.62 -14.33
N MET A 112 -1.92 -5.63 -14.30
CA MET A 112 -2.13 -4.39 -15.06
C MET A 112 -2.07 -4.62 -16.57
N TYR A 113 -1.22 -5.54 -17.02
CA TYR A 113 -1.06 -5.84 -18.44
C TYR A 113 -2.17 -6.74 -18.99
N PHE A 114 -2.55 -7.78 -18.25
CA PHE A 114 -3.54 -8.77 -18.68
C PHE A 114 -4.93 -8.58 -18.03
N GLY A 115 -5.07 -7.63 -17.12
CA GLY A 115 -6.28 -7.46 -16.31
C GLY A 115 -7.45 -6.94 -17.12
N ASN A 116 -8.23 -7.85 -17.67
CA ASN A 116 -9.57 -7.58 -18.15
C ASN A 116 -10.55 -7.67 -16.98
N ASN A 117 -11.25 -6.56 -16.75
CA ASN A 117 -12.55 -6.45 -16.07
C ASN A 117 -12.89 -7.53 -15.03
N PHE A 118 -12.21 -7.48 -13.90
CA PHE A 118 -12.68 -8.22 -12.74
C PHE A 118 -13.79 -7.40 -12.06
N SER A 119 -14.95 -7.34 -12.72
CA SER A 119 -16.19 -6.86 -12.10
C SER A 119 -16.72 -7.96 -11.18
N SER A 120 -16.05 -8.23 -10.10
CA SER A 120 -16.66 -9.01 -9.03
C SER A 120 -17.68 -8.10 -8.35
N ARG A 121 -18.97 -8.27 -8.67
CA ARG A 121 -20.04 -7.88 -7.77
C ARG A 121 -19.86 -8.78 -6.55
N PHE A 122 -19.13 -8.30 -5.57
CA PHE A 122 -19.12 -8.95 -4.28
C PHE A 122 -20.54 -8.80 -3.73
N GLU A 123 -21.20 -9.93 -3.49
CA GLU A 123 -22.43 -9.95 -2.72
C GLU A 123 -22.21 -9.20 -1.41
N GLU A 124 -23.29 -8.61 -0.85
CA GLU A 124 -23.25 -7.77 0.36
C GLU A 124 -22.87 -8.56 1.63
N ASN A 125 -21.70 -9.19 1.60
CA ASN A 125 -21.23 -10.03 2.68
C ASN A 125 -20.17 -9.28 3.50
N ILE A 126 -20.57 -8.75 4.65
CA ILE A 126 -19.71 -7.99 5.57
C ILE A 126 -18.44 -8.76 5.92
N LEU A 127 -18.56 -10.07 6.15
CA LEU A 127 -17.41 -10.92 6.51
C LEU A 127 -16.35 -10.94 5.40
N LEU A 128 -16.78 -10.94 4.16
CA LEU A 128 -15.90 -10.94 3.00
C LEU A 128 -15.11 -9.62 2.89
N TYR A 129 -15.75 -8.47 3.17
CA TYR A 129 -15.07 -7.17 3.20
C TYR A 129 -14.03 -7.10 4.31
N ILE A 130 -14.33 -7.63 5.51
CA ILE A 130 -13.36 -7.70 6.61
C ILE A 130 -12.17 -8.60 6.22
N LEU A 131 -12.41 -9.76 5.62
CA LEU A 131 -11.33 -10.68 5.18
C LEU A 131 -10.44 -10.05 4.12
N ILE A 132 -11.03 -9.38 3.12
CA ILE A 132 -10.27 -8.64 2.11
C ILE A 132 -9.45 -7.53 2.77
N GLY A 133 -10.04 -6.81 3.72
CA GLY A 133 -9.34 -5.80 4.51
C GLY A 133 -8.14 -6.38 5.25
N ILE A 134 -8.31 -7.52 5.94
CA ILE A 134 -7.22 -8.21 6.65
C ILE A 134 -6.10 -8.62 5.70
N LEU A 135 -6.42 -9.26 4.58
CA LEU A 135 -5.43 -9.69 3.60
C LEU A 135 -4.67 -8.50 2.99
N SER A 136 -5.39 -7.44 2.62
CA SER A 136 -4.81 -6.20 2.11
C SER A 136 -3.92 -5.53 3.16
N GLY A 137 -4.41 -5.45 4.41
CA GLY A 137 -3.67 -4.90 5.53
C GLY A 137 -2.41 -5.69 5.85
N LEU A 138 -2.47 -7.03 5.84
CA LEU A 138 -1.30 -7.90 6.02
C LEU A 138 -0.22 -7.59 4.98
N GLY A 139 -0.58 -7.56 3.70
CA GLY A 139 0.35 -7.22 2.62
C GLY A 139 0.95 -5.82 2.80
N SER A 140 0.12 -4.85 3.13
CA SER A 140 0.54 -3.47 3.39
C SER A 140 1.47 -3.36 4.60
N GLY A 141 1.12 -4.01 5.71
CA GLY A 141 1.91 -3.99 6.94
C GLY A 141 3.25 -4.74 6.82
N LEU A 142 3.30 -5.83 6.04
CA LEU A 142 4.52 -6.57 5.77
C LEU A 142 5.51 -5.77 4.91
N LEU A 143 5.02 -5.13 3.85
CA LEU A 143 5.84 -4.60 2.77
C LEU A 143 5.87 -3.06 2.71
N GLY A 144 5.11 -2.36 3.56
CA GLY A 144 5.08 -0.90 3.59
C GLY A 144 4.54 -0.24 2.31
N ILE A 145 3.63 -0.92 1.61
CA ILE A 145 3.20 -0.51 0.26
C ILE A 145 1.93 0.36 0.31
N GLY A 146 1.22 0.36 1.45
CA GLY A 146 -0.15 0.90 1.46
C GLY A 146 -1.11 -0.01 0.67
N GLY A 147 -2.37 -0.06 1.03
CA GLY A 147 -3.34 -1.00 0.45
C GLY A 147 -3.69 -0.83 -1.04
N GLY A 148 -3.01 0.05 -1.79
CA GLY A 148 -3.39 0.44 -3.15
C GLY A 148 -3.26 -0.63 -4.24
N ILE A 149 -2.53 -1.72 -3.99
CA ILE A 149 -2.28 -2.76 -5.02
C ILE A 149 -3.45 -3.74 -5.19
N ILE A 150 -4.33 -3.83 -4.21
CA ILE A 150 -5.36 -4.87 -4.14
C ILE A 150 -6.73 -4.36 -4.66
N ARG A 151 -6.79 -3.14 -5.14
CA ARG A 151 -8.00 -2.49 -5.68
C ARG A 151 -8.41 -2.98 -7.07
#